data_3908902382b79e9142d5228fa87d543b
#
_entry.id   3908902382b79e9142d5228fa87d543b
#
_cell.length_a   1.000
_cell.length_b   1.000
_cell.length_c   1.000
_cell.angle_alpha   90.00
_cell.angle_beta   90.00
_cell.angle_gamma   90.00
#
_symmetry.space_group_name_H-M   'P 1'
#
loop_
_entity.id
_entity.type
_entity.pdbx_description
1 polymer ?
#
loop_
_entity_poly.entity_id
_entity_poly.type
_entity_poly.pdbx_seq_one_letter_code
_entity_poly.pdbx_strand_id
1 'polypeptide(L)'
;MKRKKGRYQHNDKKAVNREYMSYEDVPIKDYEDTEPVPKNLTKKFLKVFLILFISVVALLAVMNIEYLTPENISHWFQYDLLGKSEGDGYPVNFSGTNINISNFDLMDGVPVYCSDTSVVVLNSNGGEYQNSQHAFANPVLKTTSGYSMIYNIGATGYKIIDRKNTVHSDSADKNIFAADICPKGVYALLTQGDDYLAKLTVYRNDNLEKYTYSFADYYVNNVSLNNDGSRAVVSGVSAKNGGFISVIYILDFSQNSYLQKYEIDDTYIYDVCYLDNGNAIAVGDTSAYYININNSKKSDISYTKQTLTSYTLDSSYGLLLSLSTNPDGRECNVLRLNPDGNIDFNFNTGTKILSLDFCDDKVAVLAQSEIKIYDKNGNIISTNKIPSDTRKICFIDSNSMYIIGKSEISRVDIKYQ
;
A
#
# COMPACT_ATOMS: atom_id res chain seq x y z
N MET A 1 38.24 -11.92 -47.41
CA MET A 1 39.09 -12.83 -48.15
C MET A 1 38.56 -14.25 -48.06
N LYS A 2 38.29 -14.83 -49.20
CA LYS A 2 38.01 -16.23 -49.59
C LYS A 2 36.78 -16.98 -49.03
N ARG A 3 35.77 -16.99 -49.93
CA ARG A 3 34.74 -18.01 -50.11
C ARG A 3 35.35 -19.39 -50.43
N LYS A 4 34.69 -20.48 -50.06
CA LYS A 4 34.71 -21.73 -50.84
C LYS A 4 33.29 -22.32 -50.91
N LYS A 5 32.84 -22.43 -52.16
CA LYS A 5 31.70 -23.19 -52.67
C LYS A 5 32.14 -24.62 -52.97
N GLY A 6 31.27 -25.59 -52.91
CA GLY A 6 31.38 -26.92 -53.52
C GLY A 6 30.03 -27.58 -53.43
N ARG A 7 29.37 -27.74 -54.35
CA ARG A 7 29.21 -28.33 -55.70
C ARG A 7 28.38 -29.62 -55.56
N TYR A 8 27.18 -29.53 -56.12
CA TYR A 8 26.25 -30.61 -56.46
C TYR A 8 26.87 -31.63 -57.43
N GLN A 9 26.48 -32.90 -57.27
CA GLN A 9 26.47 -33.86 -58.37
C GLN A 9 25.16 -34.61 -58.38
N HIS A 10 24.50 -34.49 -59.53
CA HIS A 10 23.37 -35.21 -60.06
C HIS A 10 23.87 -36.54 -60.60
N ASN A 11 23.15 -37.63 -60.39
CA ASN A 11 23.19 -38.76 -61.32
C ASN A 11 21.85 -39.48 -61.40
N ASP A 12 21.60 -39.87 -62.60
CA ASP A 12 20.43 -40.21 -63.34
C ASP A 12 19.69 -41.53 -62.96
N LYS A 13 18.47 -41.48 -63.25
CA LYS A 13 17.43 -42.44 -63.71
C LYS A 13 17.86 -43.89 -63.89
N LYS A 14 17.08 -44.81 -63.31
CA LYS A 14 16.58 -46.03 -63.98
C LYS A 14 15.14 -46.31 -63.54
N ALA A 15 14.26 -46.34 -64.52
CA ALA A 15 12.89 -46.77 -64.43
C ALA A 15 12.86 -48.31 -64.35
N VAL A 16 12.08 -48.86 -63.44
CA VAL A 16 11.62 -50.25 -63.47
C VAL A 16 10.22 -50.37 -62.97
N ASN A 17 9.40 -50.87 -63.86
CA ASN A 17 8.06 -51.48 -63.79
C ASN A 17 7.31 -51.52 -62.46
N ARG A 18 6.08 -51.00 -62.52
CA ARG A 18 4.98 -51.28 -61.57
C ARG A 18 4.39 -52.67 -61.86
N GLU A 19 4.56 -53.61 -60.92
CA GLU A 19 3.69 -54.73 -60.73
C GLU A 19 2.75 -54.46 -59.57
N TYR A 20 1.45 -54.59 -59.78
CA TYR A 20 0.42 -54.50 -58.78
C TYR A 20 0.45 -55.76 -57.90
N MET A 21 0.86 -55.61 -56.64
CA MET A 21 0.61 -56.64 -55.62
C MET A 21 -0.68 -56.30 -54.86
N SER A 22 -1.53 -57.31 -54.74
CA SER A 22 -2.80 -57.31 -54.06
C SER A 22 -2.62 -57.14 -52.53
N TYR A 23 -3.61 -56.53 -51.94
CA TYR A 23 -3.68 -56.10 -50.52
C TYR A 23 -3.90 -57.25 -49.53
N GLU A 24 -3.35 -58.42 -49.66
CA GLU A 24 -3.71 -59.53 -48.72
C GLU A 24 -2.57 -60.19 -47.96
N ASP A 25 -1.34 -59.71 -47.99
CA ASP A 25 -0.26 -60.34 -47.22
C ASP A 25 0.72 -59.31 -46.57
N VAL A 26 0.21 -58.46 -45.68
CA VAL A 26 1.08 -57.74 -44.79
C VAL A 26 0.81 -58.24 -43.36
N PRO A 27 1.73 -58.95 -42.72
CA PRO A 27 1.55 -59.33 -41.33
C PRO A 27 1.56 -58.07 -40.47
N ILE A 28 0.46 -57.86 -39.74
CA ILE A 28 0.36 -56.89 -38.67
C ILE A 28 1.40 -57.27 -37.62
N LYS A 29 2.51 -56.53 -37.55
CA LYS A 29 3.37 -56.59 -36.37
C LYS A 29 2.62 -55.88 -35.27
N ASP A 30 2.13 -56.68 -34.31
CA ASP A 30 1.67 -56.20 -33.02
C ASP A 30 2.80 -55.43 -32.36
N TYR A 31 2.60 -54.08 -32.19
CA TYR A 31 3.38 -53.29 -31.28
C TYR A 31 2.85 -53.58 -29.86
N GLU A 32 3.21 -54.70 -29.33
CA GLU A 32 3.21 -54.94 -27.89
C GLU A 32 4.63 -54.74 -27.39
N ASP A 33 4.65 -54.18 -26.21
CA ASP A 33 5.76 -54.00 -25.28
C ASP A 33 6.47 -52.65 -25.30
N THR A 34 5.73 -51.66 -24.81
CA THR A 34 6.38 -50.73 -23.88
C THR A 34 6.59 -51.52 -22.57
N GLU A 35 7.83 -51.90 -22.32
CA GLU A 35 8.20 -52.47 -21.03
C GLU A 35 7.64 -51.65 -19.89
N PRO A 36 6.91 -52.25 -18.94
CA PRO A 36 6.40 -51.51 -17.82
C PRO A 36 7.59 -50.98 -17.01
N VAL A 37 7.68 -49.67 -16.86
CA VAL A 37 8.68 -49.00 -16.00
C VAL A 37 8.65 -49.75 -14.64
N PRO A 38 9.77 -50.31 -14.20
CA PRO A 38 9.77 -51.20 -13.05
C PRO A 38 9.26 -50.46 -11.83
N LYS A 39 8.16 -50.89 -11.23
CA LYS A 39 7.48 -50.29 -10.05
C LYS A 39 8.42 -50.04 -8.86
N ASN A 40 9.63 -50.61 -8.88
CA ASN A 40 10.65 -50.40 -7.88
C ASN A 40 11.50 -49.13 -8.10
N LEU A 41 11.60 -48.62 -9.33
CA LEU A 41 12.34 -47.35 -9.60
C LEU A 41 11.55 -46.16 -9.08
N THR A 42 10.26 -46.08 -9.27
CA THR A 42 9.38 -45.02 -8.76
C THR A 42 9.35 -44.99 -7.23
N LYS A 43 9.35 -46.15 -6.58
CA LYS A 43 9.41 -46.26 -5.12
C LYS A 43 10.79 -45.80 -4.56
N LYS A 44 11.89 -46.13 -5.25
CA LYS A 44 13.22 -45.66 -4.87
C LYS A 44 13.37 -44.14 -5.08
N PHE A 45 12.89 -43.64 -6.20
CA PHE A 45 12.90 -42.20 -6.49
C PHE A 45 12.04 -41.42 -5.47
N LEU A 46 10.85 -41.92 -5.13
CA LEU A 46 9.99 -41.33 -4.11
C LEU A 46 10.65 -41.32 -2.71
N LYS A 47 11.38 -42.38 -2.36
CA LYS A 47 12.14 -42.44 -1.09
C LYS A 47 13.27 -41.43 -1.06
N VAL A 48 14.04 -41.32 -2.13
CA VAL A 48 15.14 -40.35 -2.23
C VAL A 48 14.62 -38.91 -2.18
N PHE A 49 13.52 -38.65 -2.91
CA PHE A 49 12.85 -37.34 -2.89
C PHE A 49 12.33 -37.00 -1.49
N LEU A 50 11.70 -37.97 -0.79
CA LEU A 50 11.21 -37.79 0.57
C LEU A 50 12.35 -37.47 1.57
N ILE A 51 13.47 -38.21 1.46
CA ILE A 51 14.65 -37.97 2.31
C ILE A 51 15.23 -36.57 2.05
N LEU A 52 15.32 -36.18 0.79
CA LEU A 52 15.84 -34.86 0.40
C LEU A 52 14.89 -33.74 0.88
N PHE A 53 13.59 -33.93 0.76
CA PHE A 53 12.58 -33.00 1.27
C PHE A 53 12.65 -32.86 2.79
N ILE A 54 12.74 -33.97 3.53
CA ILE A 54 12.89 -33.94 5.00
C ILE A 54 14.22 -33.26 5.39
N SER A 55 15.29 -33.48 4.66
CA SER A 55 16.59 -32.83 4.92
C SER A 55 16.53 -31.32 4.72
N VAL A 56 15.84 -30.84 3.69
CA VAL A 56 15.62 -29.41 3.44
C VAL A 56 14.77 -28.78 4.54
N VAL A 57 13.67 -29.46 4.92
CA VAL A 57 12.80 -29.00 6.01
C VAL A 57 13.55 -28.96 7.34
N ALA A 58 14.38 -29.98 7.64
CA ALA A 58 15.21 -29.99 8.84
C ALA A 58 16.26 -28.87 8.84
N LEU A 59 16.86 -28.58 7.69
CA LEU A 59 17.82 -27.48 7.57
C LEU A 59 17.13 -26.13 7.81
N LEU A 60 15.97 -25.91 7.21
CA LEU A 60 15.16 -24.69 7.42
C LEU A 60 14.71 -24.56 8.89
N ALA A 61 14.35 -25.68 9.53
CA ALA A 61 14.01 -25.70 10.94
C ALA A 61 15.18 -25.31 11.84
N VAL A 62 16.39 -25.82 11.57
CA VAL A 62 17.61 -25.46 12.33
C VAL A 62 17.97 -24.00 12.13
N MET A 63 17.81 -23.45 10.91
CA MET A 63 18.08 -22.03 10.63
C MET A 63 17.09 -21.09 11.30
N ASN A 64 15.89 -21.57 11.67
CA ASN A 64 14.82 -20.79 12.29
C ASN A 64 14.45 -21.32 13.69
N ILE A 65 15.36 -21.95 14.39
CA ILE A 65 15.09 -22.64 15.66
C ILE A 65 14.52 -21.70 16.74
N GLU A 66 14.94 -20.43 16.72
CA GLU A 66 14.46 -19.40 17.65
C GLU A 66 12.95 -19.06 17.46
N TYR A 67 12.41 -19.30 16.26
CA TYR A 67 11.01 -19.06 15.92
C TYR A 67 10.14 -20.31 16.01
N LEU A 68 10.75 -21.49 16.16
CA LEU A 68 10.05 -22.78 16.25
C LEU A 68 9.73 -23.18 17.71
N THR A 69 9.16 -22.24 18.46
CA THR A 69 8.62 -22.58 19.78
C THR A 69 7.33 -23.38 19.65
N PRO A 70 6.96 -24.22 20.64
CA PRO A 70 5.69 -24.95 20.61
C PRO A 70 4.49 -24.02 20.42
N GLU A 71 4.53 -22.82 21.02
CA GLU A 71 3.50 -21.78 20.91
C GLU A 71 3.40 -21.26 19.47
N ASN A 72 4.52 -20.93 18.82
CA ASN A 72 4.53 -20.43 17.45
C ASN A 72 4.09 -21.49 16.44
N ILE A 73 4.49 -22.75 16.64
CA ILE A 73 4.06 -23.88 15.79
C ILE A 73 2.56 -24.12 15.97
N SER A 74 2.06 -24.12 17.20
CA SER A 74 0.62 -24.28 17.49
C SER A 74 -0.18 -23.13 16.90
N HIS A 75 0.33 -21.90 17.04
CA HIS A 75 -0.27 -20.70 16.47
C HIS A 75 -0.32 -20.80 14.93
N TRP A 76 0.79 -21.09 14.27
CA TRP A 76 0.84 -21.27 12.81
C TRP A 76 -0.11 -22.37 12.33
N PHE A 77 -0.15 -23.52 13.01
CA PHE A 77 -1.03 -24.62 12.65
C PHE A 77 -2.51 -24.28 12.80
N GLN A 78 -2.87 -23.57 13.88
CA GLN A 78 -4.26 -23.19 14.17
C GLN A 78 -4.73 -22.04 13.25
N TYR A 79 -3.91 -21.05 13.01
CA TYR A 79 -4.29 -19.81 12.33
C TYR A 79 -3.97 -19.80 10.84
N ASP A 80 -2.78 -20.24 10.44
CA ASP A 80 -2.38 -20.18 9.03
C ASP A 80 -2.82 -21.43 8.25
N LEU A 81 -2.80 -22.63 8.88
CA LEU A 81 -3.15 -23.88 8.19
C LEU A 81 -4.62 -24.27 8.36
N LEU A 82 -5.20 -24.13 9.56
CA LEU A 82 -6.59 -24.49 9.83
C LEU A 82 -7.58 -23.34 9.66
N GLY A 83 -7.09 -22.11 9.42
CA GLY A 83 -7.93 -20.93 9.25
C GLY A 83 -8.72 -20.53 10.51
N LYS A 84 -8.34 -21.06 11.68
CA LYS A 84 -8.95 -20.66 12.94
C LYS A 84 -8.35 -19.34 13.38
N SER A 85 -9.06 -18.25 13.13
CA SER A 85 -8.72 -16.96 13.72
C SER A 85 -9.30 -16.88 15.12
N GLU A 86 -8.49 -16.51 16.12
CA GLU A 86 -9.01 -16.03 17.39
C GLU A 86 -9.74 -14.72 17.12
N GLY A 87 -10.96 -14.62 17.58
CA GLY A 87 -11.83 -13.45 17.48
C GLY A 87 -13.27 -13.88 17.38
N ASP A 88 -14.11 -13.19 18.13
CA ASP A 88 -15.57 -13.47 18.19
C ASP A 88 -16.33 -12.78 17.03
N GLY A 89 -15.59 -12.19 16.09
CA GLY A 89 -16.14 -11.36 15.02
C GLY A 89 -16.18 -9.87 15.36
N TYR A 90 -16.66 -9.07 14.43
CA TYR A 90 -16.92 -7.65 14.64
C TYR A 90 -18.32 -7.44 15.21
N PRO A 91 -18.59 -6.43 16.07
CA PRO A 91 -17.70 -5.32 16.43
C PRO A 91 -16.61 -5.67 17.46
N VAL A 92 -15.48 -4.95 17.39
CA VAL A 92 -14.35 -5.05 18.31
C VAL A 92 -14.14 -3.73 19.01
N ASN A 93 -14.08 -3.76 20.35
CA ASN A 93 -13.74 -2.58 21.14
C ASN A 93 -12.26 -2.24 21.00
N PHE A 94 -11.94 -0.97 20.99
CA PHE A 94 -10.56 -0.52 20.96
C PHE A 94 -9.81 -0.86 22.25
N SER A 95 -8.57 -1.29 22.12
CA SER A 95 -7.61 -1.37 23.23
C SER A 95 -6.98 0.02 23.42
N GLY A 96 -7.13 0.59 24.64
CA GLY A 96 -6.69 1.96 24.96
C GLY A 96 -7.86 2.94 25.13
N THR A 97 -7.56 4.13 25.65
CA THR A 97 -8.60 5.11 26.03
C THR A 97 -8.84 6.21 25.02
N ASN A 98 -7.83 6.59 24.24
CA ASN A 98 -7.90 7.66 23.27
C ASN A 98 -7.33 7.21 21.91
N ILE A 99 -8.20 7.17 20.91
CA ILE A 99 -7.80 6.90 19.53
C ILE A 99 -8.07 8.14 18.70
N ASN A 100 -7.01 8.67 18.10
CA ASN A 100 -7.17 9.64 17.04
C ASN A 100 -7.62 8.89 15.77
N ILE A 101 -8.70 9.34 15.17
CA ILE A 101 -9.27 8.69 13.99
C ILE A 101 -8.30 8.66 12.80
N SER A 102 -7.35 9.58 12.73
CA SER A 102 -6.27 9.57 11.73
C SER A 102 -5.28 8.41 11.93
N ASN A 103 -5.23 7.84 13.13
CA ASN A 103 -4.38 6.70 13.48
C ASN A 103 -5.11 5.35 13.30
N PHE A 104 -5.95 5.26 12.31
CA PHE A 104 -6.59 4.04 11.84
C PHE A 104 -6.36 3.88 10.35
N ASP A 105 -5.90 2.72 9.92
CA ASP A 105 -5.64 2.38 8.52
C ASP A 105 -5.74 0.87 8.29
N LEU A 106 -5.55 0.41 7.05
CA LEU A 106 -5.55 -1.00 6.68
C LEU A 106 -4.17 -1.45 6.22
N MET A 107 -3.67 -2.54 6.79
CA MET A 107 -2.49 -3.28 6.34
C MET A 107 -2.96 -4.54 5.60
N ASP A 108 -2.86 -4.57 4.27
CA ASP A 108 -3.35 -5.69 3.45
C ASP A 108 -4.80 -6.09 3.79
N GLY A 109 -5.68 -5.09 3.95
CA GLY A 109 -7.11 -5.30 4.22
C GLY A 109 -7.47 -5.64 5.66
N VAL A 110 -6.50 -5.71 6.60
CA VAL A 110 -6.80 -5.88 8.03
C VAL A 110 -6.58 -4.59 8.81
N PRO A 111 -7.41 -4.30 9.84
CA PRO A 111 -7.31 -3.06 10.58
C PRO A 111 -6.02 -2.94 11.39
N VAL A 112 -5.40 -1.77 11.29
CA VAL A 112 -4.32 -1.32 12.17
C VAL A 112 -4.75 -0.01 12.81
N TYR A 113 -4.61 0.10 14.10
CA TYR A 113 -4.87 1.35 14.78
C TYR A 113 -3.84 1.62 15.88
N CYS A 114 -3.64 2.89 16.17
CA CYS A 114 -2.77 3.33 17.25
C CYS A 114 -3.56 4.13 18.27
N SER A 115 -3.57 3.65 19.51
CA SER A 115 -4.12 4.35 20.67
C SER A 115 -3.05 5.22 21.34
N ASP A 116 -3.39 5.79 22.47
CA ASP A 116 -2.46 6.51 23.35
C ASP A 116 -1.38 5.61 24.00
N THR A 117 -1.56 4.29 23.99
CA THR A 117 -0.67 3.34 24.70
C THR A 117 -0.13 2.23 23.84
N SER A 118 -0.79 1.89 22.73
CA SER A 118 -0.42 0.74 21.92
C SER A 118 -0.80 0.88 20.46
N VAL A 119 -0.10 0.15 19.61
CA VAL A 119 -0.50 -0.14 18.23
C VAL A 119 -1.02 -1.56 18.17
N VAL A 120 -2.17 -1.73 17.53
CA VAL A 120 -2.88 -3.01 17.44
C VAL A 120 -3.14 -3.35 15.98
N VAL A 121 -2.86 -4.60 15.61
CA VAL A 121 -3.22 -5.19 14.32
C VAL A 121 -4.27 -6.25 14.57
N LEU A 122 -5.44 -6.09 13.95
CA LEU A 122 -6.52 -7.08 14.06
C LEU A 122 -6.47 -8.04 12.86
N ASN A 123 -7.12 -9.19 13.03
CA ASN A 123 -7.37 -10.11 11.93
C ASN A 123 -8.78 -9.88 11.32
N SER A 124 -9.11 -10.62 10.27
CA SER A 124 -10.41 -10.51 9.59
C SER A 124 -11.62 -10.87 10.47
N ASN A 125 -11.41 -11.54 11.61
CA ASN A 125 -12.44 -11.92 12.58
C ASN A 125 -12.36 -11.12 13.90
N GLY A 126 -11.60 -10.02 13.91
CA GLY A 126 -11.53 -9.13 15.06
C GLY A 126 -10.60 -9.58 16.18
N GLY A 127 -9.90 -10.71 16.04
CA GLY A 127 -8.86 -11.11 16.99
C GLY A 127 -7.58 -10.29 16.78
N GLU A 128 -6.79 -10.12 17.82
CA GLU A 128 -5.52 -9.41 17.76
C GLU A 128 -4.42 -10.30 17.17
N TYR A 129 -3.84 -9.91 16.03
CA TYR A 129 -2.57 -10.46 15.55
C TYR A 129 -1.42 -9.96 16.41
N GLN A 130 -1.47 -8.67 16.76
CA GLN A 130 -0.44 -8.02 17.53
C GLN A 130 -1.05 -6.87 18.35
N ASN A 131 -0.52 -6.70 19.58
CA ASN A 131 -0.77 -5.56 20.43
C ASN A 131 0.57 -5.14 21.06
N SER A 132 1.18 -4.09 20.49
CA SER A 132 2.51 -3.64 20.88
C SER A 132 2.44 -2.29 21.58
N GLN A 133 2.83 -2.27 22.85
CA GLN A 133 2.83 -1.05 23.68
C GLN A 133 3.87 -0.04 23.21
N HIS A 134 3.57 1.24 23.36
CA HIS A 134 4.47 2.38 23.21
C HIS A 134 4.21 3.45 24.26
N ALA A 135 5.17 4.36 24.43
CA ALA A 135 5.08 5.49 25.35
C ALA A 135 5.12 6.84 24.60
N PHE A 136 4.45 6.92 23.46
CA PHE A 136 4.45 8.11 22.61
C PHE A 136 3.33 9.06 23.03
N ALA A 137 3.69 10.33 23.26
CA ALA A 137 2.72 11.37 23.66
C ALA A 137 1.82 11.79 22.49
N ASN A 138 2.38 11.81 21.28
CA ASN A 138 1.67 12.21 20.06
C ASN A 138 1.96 11.20 18.94
N PRO A 139 1.42 9.98 19.02
CA PRO A 139 1.66 8.96 18.01
C PRO A 139 0.99 9.32 16.69
N VAL A 140 1.69 9.06 15.59
CA VAL A 140 1.17 9.12 14.22
C VAL A 140 1.43 7.78 13.56
N LEU A 141 0.39 7.23 12.94
CA LEU A 141 0.42 5.95 12.22
C LEU A 141 0.58 6.22 10.71
N LYS A 142 1.50 5.51 10.08
CA LYS A 142 1.62 5.37 8.63
C LYS A 142 1.62 3.89 8.29
N THR A 143 0.78 3.49 7.34
CA THR A 143 0.60 2.08 6.99
C THR A 143 0.80 1.88 5.49
N THR A 144 1.39 0.76 5.14
CA THR A 144 1.56 0.29 3.77
C THR A 144 1.33 -1.22 3.71
N SER A 145 1.41 -1.82 2.53
CA SER A 145 1.39 -3.28 2.40
C SER A 145 2.55 -3.90 3.19
N GLY A 146 2.22 -4.79 4.12
CA GLY A 146 3.17 -5.55 4.94
C GLY A 146 3.74 -4.85 6.16
N TYR A 147 3.70 -3.51 6.25
CA TYR A 147 4.29 -2.77 7.36
C TYR A 147 3.42 -1.61 7.85
N SER A 148 3.57 -1.30 9.15
CA SER A 148 3.10 -0.03 9.71
C SER A 148 4.20 0.60 10.53
N MET A 149 4.28 1.92 10.45
CA MET A 149 5.20 2.73 11.20
C MET A 149 4.44 3.66 12.14
N ILE A 150 4.83 3.68 13.40
CA ILE A 150 4.32 4.61 14.41
C ILE A 150 5.48 5.48 14.85
N TYR A 151 5.31 6.79 14.82
CA TYR A 151 6.31 7.73 15.29
C TYR A 151 5.69 8.79 16.20
N ASN A 152 6.50 9.31 17.11
CA ASN A 152 6.10 10.34 18.07
C ASN A 152 6.42 11.72 17.49
N ILE A 153 5.42 12.38 16.88
CA ILE A 153 5.64 13.71 16.30
C ILE A 153 6.08 14.73 17.37
N GLY A 154 7.12 15.49 17.08
CA GLY A 154 7.73 16.43 18.01
C GLY A 154 8.65 15.80 19.07
N ALA A 155 8.88 14.48 19.00
CA ALA A 155 9.83 13.74 19.82
C ALA A 155 10.65 12.78 18.95
N THR A 156 11.45 11.89 19.57
CA THR A 156 12.44 11.09 18.85
C THR A 156 12.02 9.63 18.57
N GLY A 157 11.06 9.08 19.35
CA GLY A 157 10.71 7.67 19.31
C GLY A 157 9.96 7.27 18.04
N TYR A 158 10.26 6.09 17.50
CA TYR A 158 9.50 5.45 16.45
C TYR A 158 9.51 3.91 16.60
N LYS A 159 8.54 3.27 15.97
CA LYS A 159 8.38 1.83 15.96
C LYS A 159 7.87 1.39 14.58
N ILE A 160 8.42 0.31 14.05
CA ILE A 160 7.98 -0.35 12.83
C ILE A 160 7.50 -1.74 13.20
N ILE A 161 6.32 -2.09 12.72
CA ILE A 161 5.70 -3.40 12.92
C ILE A 161 5.35 -4.03 11.57
N ASP A 162 5.38 -5.33 11.49
CA ASP A 162 4.68 -6.11 10.50
C ASP A 162 3.35 -6.63 11.09
N ARG A 163 2.68 -7.53 10.42
CA ARG A 163 1.39 -8.07 10.89
C ARG A 163 1.48 -8.76 12.25
N LYS A 164 2.61 -9.37 12.62
CA LYS A 164 2.77 -10.22 13.80
C LYS A 164 3.84 -9.75 14.77
N ASN A 165 4.82 -8.95 14.30
CA ASN A 165 6.02 -8.65 15.05
C ASN A 165 6.35 -7.15 15.06
N THR A 166 7.05 -6.72 16.11
CA THR A 166 7.79 -5.47 16.07
C THR A 166 9.11 -5.71 15.33
N VAL A 167 9.27 -5.05 14.17
CA VAL A 167 10.46 -5.15 13.32
C VAL A 167 11.58 -4.28 13.89
N HIS A 168 11.24 -3.01 14.20
CA HIS A 168 12.17 -2.05 14.80
C HIS A 168 11.46 -1.25 15.89
N SER A 169 12.18 -0.90 16.95
CA SER A 169 11.74 0.04 17.99
C SER A 169 12.96 0.84 18.42
N ASP A 170 13.04 2.12 18.04
CA ASP A 170 14.23 2.91 18.16
C ASP A 170 13.89 4.41 18.36
N SER A 171 14.90 5.25 18.41
CA SER A 171 14.79 6.68 18.53
C SER A 171 15.71 7.39 17.54
N ALA A 172 15.19 8.40 16.86
CA ALA A 172 15.98 9.30 16.05
C ALA A 172 16.87 10.21 16.93
N ASP A 173 17.93 10.77 16.37
CA ASP A 173 18.81 11.70 17.10
C ASP A 173 18.11 13.02 17.43
N LYS A 174 17.13 13.42 16.66
CA LYS A 174 16.37 14.69 16.76
C LYS A 174 14.88 14.46 16.65
N ASN A 175 14.10 15.47 17.03
CA ASN A 175 12.65 15.44 16.97
C ASN A 175 12.15 15.15 15.54
N ILE A 176 11.23 14.21 15.43
CA ILE A 176 10.62 13.79 14.18
C ILE A 176 9.45 14.74 13.85
N PHE A 177 9.44 15.27 12.64
CA PHE A 177 8.35 16.10 12.10
C PHE A 177 7.36 15.28 11.28
N ALA A 178 7.88 14.35 10.46
CA ALA A 178 7.10 13.41 9.67
C ALA A 178 7.91 12.15 9.42
N ALA A 179 7.22 11.08 9.07
CA ALA A 179 7.85 9.84 8.64
C ALA A 179 6.96 9.11 7.64
N ASP A 180 7.56 8.22 6.88
CA ASP A 180 6.84 7.32 5.97
C ASP A 180 7.57 6.00 5.82
N ILE A 181 6.84 4.96 5.37
CA ILE A 181 7.36 3.63 5.13
C ILE A 181 6.77 3.07 3.85
N CYS A 182 7.57 2.40 3.03
CA CYS A 182 7.12 1.77 1.80
C CYS A 182 6.96 0.23 1.92
N PRO A 183 6.29 -0.45 0.96
CA PRO A 183 6.06 -1.90 1.01
C PRO A 183 7.31 -2.78 1.11
N LYS A 184 8.48 -2.25 0.74
CA LYS A 184 9.77 -2.96 0.90
C LYS A 184 10.42 -2.79 2.28
N GLY A 185 9.75 -2.11 3.22
CA GLY A 185 10.26 -1.83 4.54
C GLY A 185 11.35 -0.75 4.57
N VAL A 186 11.61 -0.05 3.46
CA VAL A 186 12.42 1.18 3.46
C VAL A 186 11.58 2.27 4.10
N TYR A 187 12.17 3.01 5.03
CA TYR A 187 11.46 4.07 5.74
C TYR A 187 12.26 5.37 5.79
N ALA A 188 11.56 6.45 5.96
CA ALA A 188 12.12 7.80 5.99
C ALA A 188 11.69 8.56 7.24
N LEU A 189 12.63 9.27 7.84
CA LEU A 189 12.41 10.17 8.95
C LEU A 189 12.75 11.60 8.53
N LEU A 190 11.80 12.53 8.65
CA LEU A 190 12.04 13.95 8.61
C LEU A 190 12.25 14.46 10.03
N THR A 191 13.44 14.95 10.33
CA THR A 191 13.82 15.39 11.67
C THR A 191 14.29 16.84 11.65
N GLN A 192 14.36 17.43 12.82
CA GLN A 192 15.06 18.70 13.02
C GLN A 192 16.52 18.56 12.57
N GLY A 193 17.04 19.55 11.88
CA GLY A 193 18.45 19.66 11.52
C GLY A 193 19.31 20.30 12.62
N ASP A 194 20.63 20.18 12.56
CA ASP A 194 21.56 20.92 13.40
C ASP A 194 21.86 22.32 12.81
N ASP A 195 22.43 22.34 11.60
CA ASP A 195 22.80 23.55 10.87
C ASP A 195 21.77 23.89 9.77
N TYR A 196 20.75 23.13 9.62
CA TYR A 196 19.68 23.26 8.62
C TYR A 196 18.31 23.24 9.31
N LEU A 197 17.26 23.69 8.62
CA LEU A 197 15.91 23.70 9.18
C LEU A 197 15.38 22.29 9.42
N ALA A 198 15.72 21.34 8.53
CA ALA A 198 15.35 19.95 8.68
C ALA A 198 16.30 19.01 7.91
N LYS A 199 16.25 17.72 8.27
CA LYS A 199 16.97 16.63 7.63
C LYS A 199 16.04 15.47 7.32
N LEU A 200 16.09 14.97 6.08
CA LEU A 200 15.53 13.67 5.72
C LEU A 200 16.63 12.62 5.87
N THR A 201 16.34 11.55 6.59
CA THR A 201 17.18 10.35 6.62
C THR A 201 16.34 9.16 6.19
N VAL A 202 16.82 8.41 5.21
CA VAL A 202 16.16 7.21 4.68
C VAL A 202 16.95 5.99 5.10
N TYR A 203 16.26 4.99 5.61
CA TYR A 203 16.83 3.74 6.10
C TYR A 203 16.32 2.56 5.27
N ARG A 204 17.16 1.56 5.11
CA ARG A 204 16.75 0.27 4.56
C ARG A 204 16.01 -0.55 5.62
N ASN A 205 15.38 -1.63 5.21
CA ASN A 205 14.67 -2.54 6.11
C ASN A 205 15.57 -3.17 7.21
N ASP A 206 16.89 -3.22 6.99
CA ASP A 206 17.88 -3.68 7.98
C ASP A 206 18.39 -2.56 8.91
N ASN A 207 17.69 -1.43 8.98
CA ASN A 207 17.98 -0.26 9.80
C ASN A 207 19.31 0.46 9.44
N LEU A 208 19.88 0.20 8.26
CA LEU A 208 21.06 0.91 7.80
C LEU A 208 20.69 2.14 6.99
N GLU A 209 21.36 3.26 7.26
CA GLU A 209 21.17 4.51 6.52
C GLU A 209 21.45 4.28 5.03
N LYS A 210 20.51 4.72 4.19
CA LYS A 210 20.58 4.63 2.74
C LYS A 210 20.85 5.98 2.08
N TYR A 211 20.26 7.04 2.62
CA TYR A 211 20.29 8.35 2.01
C TYR A 211 20.01 9.45 3.04
N THR A 212 20.60 10.63 2.84
CA THR A 212 20.29 11.84 3.62
C THR A 212 20.15 13.05 2.72
N TYR A 213 19.26 13.98 3.10
CA TYR A 213 19.11 15.27 2.47
C TYR A 213 18.79 16.35 3.50
N SER A 214 19.49 17.49 3.45
CA SER A 214 19.32 18.61 4.37
C SER A 214 18.57 19.76 3.70
N PHE A 215 17.56 20.32 4.38
CA PHE A 215 16.74 21.42 3.90
C PHE A 215 17.15 22.72 4.61
N ALA A 216 17.70 23.69 3.85
CA ALA A 216 18.17 24.98 4.40
C ALA A 216 17.06 26.05 4.40
N ASP A 217 16.16 26.03 3.40
CA ASP A 217 15.29 27.19 3.11
C ASP A 217 13.84 26.99 3.56
N TYR A 218 13.42 25.71 3.87
CA TYR A 218 12.04 25.35 4.16
C TYR A 218 11.92 24.46 5.38
N TYR A 219 10.91 24.74 6.20
CA TYR A 219 10.43 23.81 7.23
C TYR A 219 9.62 22.73 6.55
N VAL A 220 10.16 21.53 6.44
CA VAL A 220 9.47 20.39 5.81
C VAL A 220 8.49 19.75 6.80
N ASN A 221 7.34 19.35 6.31
CA ASN A 221 6.21 18.90 7.12
C ASN A 221 5.61 17.55 6.68
N ASN A 222 5.86 17.09 5.46
CA ASN A 222 5.39 15.79 4.98
C ASN A 222 6.42 15.11 4.09
N VAL A 223 6.35 13.77 4.07
CA VAL A 223 7.14 12.91 3.19
C VAL A 223 6.28 11.73 2.75
N SER A 224 6.42 11.32 1.48
CA SER A 224 5.88 10.06 0.96
C SER A 224 6.91 9.39 0.07
N LEU A 225 7.16 8.11 0.34
CA LEU A 225 8.07 7.26 -0.41
C LEU A 225 7.35 6.61 -1.60
N ASN A 226 8.09 6.34 -2.66
CA ASN A 226 7.61 5.44 -3.70
C ASN A 226 7.70 3.97 -3.24
N ASN A 227 6.98 3.06 -3.91
CA ASN A 227 6.84 1.65 -3.52
C ASN A 227 8.16 0.88 -3.39
N ASP A 228 9.19 1.25 -4.12
CA ASP A 228 10.50 0.58 -4.04
C ASP A 228 11.49 1.26 -3.09
N GLY A 229 11.11 2.38 -2.48
CA GLY A 229 11.93 3.14 -1.53
C GLY A 229 13.18 3.75 -2.17
N SER A 230 13.13 4.12 -3.47
CA SER A 230 14.23 4.77 -4.21
C SER A 230 14.04 6.28 -4.34
N ARG A 231 12.83 6.79 -4.13
CA ARG A 231 12.45 8.19 -4.29
C ARG A 231 11.48 8.63 -3.21
N ALA A 232 11.39 9.94 -3.03
CA ALA A 232 10.37 10.56 -2.17
C ALA A 232 9.81 11.84 -2.78
N VAL A 233 8.57 12.15 -2.43
CA VAL A 233 8.01 13.50 -2.48
C VAL A 233 8.01 14.08 -1.07
N VAL A 234 8.46 15.33 -0.93
CA VAL A 234 8.54 16.03 0.35
C VAL A 234 7.91 17.40 0.20
N SER A 235 7.06 17.82 1.12
CA SER A 235 6.56 19.19 1.18
C SER A 235 7.12 19.97 2.36
N GLY A 236 7.12 21.29 2.22
CA GLY A 236 7.56 22.19 3.26
C GLY A 236 7.01 23.61 3.06
N VAL A 237 7.24 24.46 4.02
CA VAL A 237 6.76 25.84 4.05
C VAL A 237 7.87 26.81 4.48
N SER A 238 7.84 28.02 3.95
CA SER A 238 8.70 29.14 4.34
C SER A 238 7.92 30.46 4.24
N ALA A 239 8.52 31.54 4.65
CA ALA A 239 7.97 32.90 4.50
C ALA A 239 8.68 33.65 3.36
N LYS A 240 7.91 34.36 2.54
CA LYS A 240 8.41 35.18 1.42
C LYS A 240 7.57 36.44 1.27
N ASN A 241 8.20 37.60 1.27
CA ASN A 241 7.55 38.91 1.04
C ASN A 241 6.34 39.20 1.95
N GLY A 242 6.32 38.68 3.19
CA GLY A 242 5.22 38.85 4.13
C GLY A 242 4.06 37.86 3.99
N GLY A 243 4.09 37.00 2.99
CA GLY A 243 3.23 35.83 2.83
C GLY A 243 3.96 34.53 3.15
N PHE A 244 3.31 33.39 3.01
CA PHE A 244 3.96 32.10 3.07
C PHE A 244 4.11 31.48 1.67
N ILE A 245 5.05 30.59 1.54
CA ILE A 245 5.32 29.84 0.32
C ILE A 245 5.50 28.38 0.69
N SER A 246 4.79 27.50 0.01
CA SER A 246 5.03 26.07 0.10
C SER A 246 6.01 25.60 -0.97
N VAL A 247 6.67 24.51 -0.70
CA VAL A 247 7.58 23.84 -1.63
C VAL A 247 7.22 22.37 -1.73
N ILE A 248 7.38 21.80 -2.93
CA ILE A 248 7.33 20.35 -3.17
C ILE A 248 8.66 19.95 -3.79
N TYR A 249 9.38 19.05 -3.13
CA TYR A 249 10.59 18.41 -3.64
C TYR A 249 10.30 17.02 -4.12
N ILE A 250 10.89 16.64 -5.24
CA ILE A 250 11.05 15.26 -5.68
C ILE A 250 12.51 14.89 -5.47
N LEU A 251 12.76 13.89 -4.64
CA LEU A 251 14.09 13.39 -4.32
C LEU A 251 14.31 12.01 -4.97
N ASP A 252 15.50 11.82 -5.54
CA ASP A 252 15.98 10.53 -6.04
C ASP A 252 17.20 10.14 -5.20
N PHE A 253 17.13 9.01 -4.51
CA PHE A 253 18.17 8.62 -3.55
C PHE A 253 19.48 8.14 -4.18
N SER A 254 19.55 8.13 -5.50
CA SER A 254 20.81 7.97 -6.24
C SER A 254 21.58 9.28 -6.47
N GLN A 255 20.99 10.43 -6.09
CA GLN A 255 21.54 11.76 -6.34
C GLN A 255 21.67 12.56 -5.05
N ASN A 256 22.68 13.45 -4.98
CA ASN A 256 22.91 14.31 -3.82
C ASN A 256 22.08 15.62 -3.85
N SER A 257 21.32 15.85 -4.92
CA SER A 257 20.44 17.01 -5.08
C SER A 257 19.01 16.55 -5.35
N TYR A 258 18.04 17.46 -5.18
CA TYR A 258 16.67 17.19 -5.59
C TYR A 258 16.58 17.00 -7.11
N LEU A 259 15.69 16.10 -7.53
CA LEU A 259 15.38 15.87 -8.94
C LEU A 259 14.54 17.04 -9.48
N GLN A 260 13.53 17.47 -8.71
CA GLN A 260 12.63 18.58 -9.04
C GLN A 260 12.26 19.36 -7.79
N LYS A 261 11.99 20.65 -7.95
CA LYS A 261 11.50 21.55 -6.91
C LYS A 261 10.41 22.44 -7.48
N TYR A 262 9.30 22.56 -6.79
CA TYR A 262 8.19 23.43 -7.14
C TYR A 262 7.87 24.35 -5.96
N GLU A 263 7.90 25.66 -6.18
CA GLU A 263 7.47 26.66 -5.22
C GLU A 263 6.04 27.09 -5.54
N ILE A 264 5.23 27.28 -4.51
CA ILE A 264 3.80 27.57 -4.61
C ILE A 264 3.49 28.68 -3.62
N ASP A 265 3.17 29.88 -4.14
CA ASP A 265 2.84 31.04 -3.33
C ASP A 265 1.42 30.90 -2.72
N ASP A 266 1.24 31.43 -1.52
CA ASP A 266 -0.05 31.58 -0.82
C ASP A 266 -0.91 30.30 -0.73
N THR A 267 -0.27 29.13 -0.69
CA THR A 267 -0.93 27.83 -0.49
C THR A 267 -0.17 27.02 0.55
N TYR A 268 -0.84 26.49 1.55
CA TYR A 268 -0.26 25.56 2.52
C TYR A 268 -0.55 24.12 2.10
N ILE A 269 0.50 23.30 1.95
CA ILE A 269 0.36 21.88 1.59
C ILE A 269 0.13 21.07 2.87
N TYR A 270 -1.01 20.39 2.93
CA TYR A 270 -1.42 19.52 4.03
C TYR A 270 -0.81 18.13 3.94
N ASP A 271 -0.73 17.57 2.72
CA ASP A 271 -0.31 16.19 2.51
C ASP A 271 0.29 16.00 1.12
N VAL A 272 1.12 14.97 0.97
CA VAL A 272 1.72 14.55 -0.30
C VAL A 272 1.68 13.03 -0.43
N CYS A 273 1.55 12.53 -1.66
CA CYS A 273 1.59 11.11 -1.97
C CYS A 273 2.43 10.86 -3.22
N TYR A 274 3.34 9.92 -3.12
CA TYR A 274 4.01 9.33 -4.27
C TYR A 274 3.10 8.23 -4.83
N LEU A 275 2.68 8.36 -6.09
CA LEU A 275 1.74 7.44 -6.72
C LEU A 275 2.44 6.21 -7.29
N ASP A 276 1.73 5.10 -7.38
CA ASP A 276 2.24 3.81 -7.91
C ASP A 276 2.68 3.89 -9.37
N ASN A 277 2.08 4.81 -10.15
CA ASN A 277 2.47 5.06 -11.54
C ASN A 277 3.73 5.94 -11.69
N GLY A 278 4.37 6.31 -10.58
CA GLY A 278 5.61 7.09 -10.57
C GLY A 278 5.43 8.60 -10.63
N ASN A 279 4.21 9.12 -10.48
CA ASN A 279 3.89 10.54 -10.35
C ASN A 279 3.64 10.92 -8.88
N ALA A 280 3.24 12.16 -8.61
CA ALA A 280 2.92 12.58 -7.25
C ALA A 280 1.70 13.50 -7.21
N ILE A 281 1.01 13.50 -6.07
CA ILE A 281 -0.07 14.43 -5.75
C ILE A 281 0.28 15.16 -4.45
N ALA A 282 -0.06 16.44 -4.40
CA ALA A 282 -0.03 17.24 -3.18
C ALA A 282 -1.39 17.89 -2.95
N VAL A 283 -1.83 17.89 -1.70
CA VAL A 283 -3.13 18.47 -1.29
C VAL A 283 -2.85 19.74 -0.49
N GLY A 284 -3.35 20.86 -0.98
CA GLY A 284 -3.23 22.15 -0.30
C GLY A 284 -4.57 22.68 0.19
N ASP A 285 -4.54 23.82 0.85
CA ASP A 285 -5.72 24.53 1.36
C ASP A 285 -6.57 25.18 0.26
N THR A 286 -5.93 25.61 -0.84
CA THR A 286 -6.60 26.35 -1.95
C THR A 286 -6.65 25.53 -3.24
N SER A 287 -5.78 24.56 -3.40
CA SER A 287 -5.63 23.73 -4.61
C SER A 287 -5.00 22.39 -4.30
N ALA A 288 -5.28 21.40 -5.14
CA ALA A 288 -4.48 20.19 -5.24
C ALA A 288 -3.52 20.29 -6.44
N TYR A 289 -2.42 19.59 -6.38
CA TYR A 289 -1.36 19.62 -7.40
C TYR A 289 -1.04 18.23 -7.85
N TYR A 290 -1.08 18.00 -9.15
CA TYR A 290 -0.58 16.79 -9.77
C TYR A 290 0.79 17.07 -10.40
N ILE A 291 1.74 16.20 -10.16
CA ILE A 291 3.13 16.33 -10.63
C ILE A 291 3.47 15.11 -11.47
N ASN A 292 3.60 15.32 -12.78
CA ASN A 292 4.15 14.33 -13.68
C ASN A 292 5.68 14.41 -13.61
N ILE A 293 6.29 13.46 -12.91
CA ILE A 293 7.72 13.48 -12.62
C ILE A 293 8.56 13.27 -13.88
N ASN A 294 8.08 12.45 -14.83
CA ASN A 294 8.84 12.11 -16.03
C ASN A 294 9.04 13.32 -16.96
N ASN A 295 8.07 14.22 -17.06
CA ASN A 295 8.15 15.39 -17.91
C ASN A 295 8.32 16.71 -17.12
N SER A 296 8.49 16.63 -15.79
CA SER A 296 8.65 17.78 -14.90
C SER A 296 7.50 18.78 -14.95
N LYS A 297 6.27 18.29 -15.20
CA LYS A 297 5.09 19.14 -15.35
C LYS A 297 4.22 19.08 -14.11
N LYS A 298 3.90 20.27 -13.55
CA LYS A 298 2.93 20.48 -12.49
C LYS A 298 1.61 20.98 -13.08
N SER A 299 0.50 20.41 -12.67
CA SER A 299 -0.86 20.89 -12.95
C SER A 299 -1.56 21.16 -11.64
N ASP A 300 -2.32 22.26 -11.56
CA ASP A 300 -3.09 22.65 -10.38
C ASP A 300 -4.59 22.47 -10.60
N ILE A 301 -5.26 21.97 -9.58
CA ILE A 301 -6.70 21.82 -9.50
C ILE A 301 -7.19 22.80 -8.43
N SER A 302 -7.57 24.01 -8.85
CA SER A 302 -8.05 25.06 -7.94
C SER A 302 -9.42 24.69 -7.38
N TYR A 303 -9.62 24.94 -6.09
CA TYR A 303 -10.93 24.71 -5.44
C TYR A 303 -11.95 25.80 -5.72
N THR A 304 -11.57 26.88 -6.39
CA THR A 304 -12.46 27.94 -6.95
C THR A 304 -13.57 28.38 -5.99
N LYS A 305 -13.22 29.11 -4.94
CA LYS A 305 -14.18 29.63 -3.90
C LYS A 305 -14.87 28.52 -3.06
N GLN A 306 -14.40 27.29 -3.15
CA GLN A 306 -14.82 26.19 -2.28
C GLN A 306 -13.74 25.95 -1.21
N THR A 307 -14.20 25.43 -0.06
CA THR A 307 -13.31 25.05 1.04
C THR A 307 -13.16 23.53 1.05
N LEU A 308 -11.94 23.05 1.20
CA LEU A 308 -11.65 21.64 1.43
C LEU A 308 -12.21 21.24 2.81
N THR A 309 -13.10 20.28 2.85
CA THR A 309 -13.74 19.79 4.08
C THR A 309 -13.22 18.42 4.51
N SER A 310 -12.82 17.58 3.57
CA SER A 310 -12.24 16.27 3.79
C SER A 310 -11.54 15.81 2.52
N TYR A 311 -10.61 14.88 2.65
CA TYR A 311 -9.97 14.21 1.51
C TYR A 311 -9.51 12.80 1.88
N THR A 312 -9.32 11.97 0.86
CA THR A 312 -8.64 10.69 0.94
C THR A 312 -7.61 10.63 -0.17
N LEU A 313 -6.38 10.31 0.19
CA LEU A 313 -5.24 10.26 -0.72
C LEU A 313 -4.64 8.86 -0.67
N ASP A 314 -4.55 8.21 -1.83
CA ASP A 314 -4.10 6.82 -1.98
C ASP A 314 -3.14 6.70 -3.16
N SER A 315 -2.09 5.89 -3.03
CA SER A 315 -1.04 5.77 -4.05
C SER A 315 -1.52 5.10 -5.33
N SER A 316 -2.48 4.18 -5.23
CA SER A 316 -3.02 3.40 -6.37
C SER A 316 -4.21 4.10 -7.01
N TYR A 317 -5.03 4.76 -6.19
CA TYR A 317 -6.32 5.31 -6.65
C TYR A 317 -6.31 6.84 -6.86
N GLY A 318 -5.32 7.56 -6.34
CA GLY A 318 -5.19 9.01 -6.46
C GLY A 318 -5.87 9.78 -5.32
N LEU A 319 -6.54 10.87 -5.63
CA LEU A 319 -7.09 11.82 -4.65
C LEU A 319 -8.60 11.95 -4.80
N LEU A 320 -9.29 11.81 -3.69
CA LEU A 320 -10.71 12.13 -3.55
C LEU A 320 -10.86 13.36 -2.64
N LEU A 321 -11.50 14.40 -3.15
CA LEU A 321 -11.73 15.67 -2.44
C LEU A 321 -13.20 15.85 -2.12
N SER A 322 -13.48 16.36 -0.93
CA SER A 322 -14.77 16.93 -0.55
C SER A 322 -14.64 18.46 -0.45
N LEU A 323 -15.31 19.17 -1.32
CA LEU A 323 -15.26 20.62 -1.45
C LEU A 323 -16.63 21.23 -1.19
N SER A 324 -16.72 22.25 -0.32
CA SER A 324 -17.98 22.92 -0.01
C SER A 324 -17.92 24.43 -0.32
N THR A 325 -18.98 24.94 -0.90
CA THR A 325 -19.18 26.39 -1.07
C THR A 325 -19.64 27.06 0.22
N ASN A 326 -20.19 26.29 1.14
CA ASN A 326 -20.67 26.76 2.44
C ASN A 326 -19.59 26.57 3.51
N PRO A 327 -19.27 27.59 4.31
CA PRO A 327 -18.24 27.47 5.37
C PRO A 327 -18.54 26.40 6.41
N ASP A 328 -19.82 26.03 6.60
CA ASP A 328 -20.27 24.98 7.52
C ASP A 328 -20.25 23.57 6.91
N GLY A 329 -19.92 23.45 5.62
CA GLY A 329 -19.81 22.18 4.91
C GLY A 329 -21.12 21.44 4.68
N ARG A 330 -22.28 22.13 4.69
CA ARG A 330 -23.61 21.48 4.56
C ARG A 330 -23.83 20.76 3.25
N GLU A 331 -23.22 21.26 2.18
CA GLU A 331 -23.30 20.68 0.84
C GLU A 331 -21.89 20.53 0.29
N CYS A 332 -21.52 19.31 -0.05
CA CYS A 332 -20.21 19.00 -0.56
C CYS A 332 -20.25 18.46 -1.98
N ASN A 333 -19.35 18.95 -2.81
CA ASN A 333 -18.97 18.33 -4.07
C ASN A 333 -17.87 17.32 -3.82
N VAL A 334 -18.01 16.14 -4.40
CA VAL A 334 -16.97 15.12 -4.41
C VAL A 334 -16.29 15.14 -5.77
N LEU A 335 -14.96 15.33 -5.76
CA LEU A 335 -14.13 15.36 -6.96
C LEU A 335 -13.05 14.31 -6.84
N ARG A 336 -12.85 13.49 -7.87
CA ARG A 336 -11.75 12.53 -7.96
C ARG A 336 -10.72 12.98 -8.98
N LEU A 337 -9.48 13.07 -8.54
CA LEU A 337 -8.29 13.18 -9.37
C LEU A 337 -7.61 11.82 -9.43
N ASN A 338 -7.58 11.20 -10.61
CA ASN A 338 -6.98 9.89 -10.79
C ASN A 338 -5.44 9.94 -10.82
N PRO A 339 -4.74 8.79 -10.76
CA PRO A 339 -3.27 8.74 -10.77
C PRO A 339 -2.63 9.30 -12.05
N ASP A 340 -3.37 9.48 -13.14
CA ASP A 340 -2.88 10.08 -14.39
C ASP A 340 -3.07 11.60 -14.43
N GLY A 341 -3.64 12.19 -13.39
CA GLY A 341 -3.84 13.62 -13.25
C GLY A 341 -5.11 14.14 -13.95
N ASN A 342 -6.05 13.26 -14.28
CA ASN A 342 -7.34 13.64 -14.86
C ASN A 342 -8.44 13.65 -13.78
N ILE A 343 -9.43 14.52 -13.97
CA ILE A 343 -10.64 14.49 -13.15
C ILE A 343 -11.60 13.44 -13.74
N ASP A 344 -11.79 12.34 -13.00
CA ASP A 344 -12.69 11.27 -13.43
C ASP A 344 -14.14 11.64 -13.25
N PHE A 345 -14.45 12.28 -12.13
CA PHE A 345 -15.82 12.74 -11.84
C PHE A 345 -15.84 13.91 -10.86
N ASN A 346 -16.96 14.64 -10.90
CA ASN A 346 -17.30 15.72 -9.96
C ASN A 346 -18.81 15.75 -9.82
N PHE A 347 -19.32 15.47 -8.62
CA PHE A 347 -20.77 15.49 -8.36
C PHE A 347 -21.09 16.05 -6.98
N ASN A 348 -22.31 16.58 -6.81
CA ASN A 348 -22.79 17.11 -5.53
C ASN A 348 -23.50 16.01 -4.74
N THR A 349 -23.17 15.87 -3.46
CA THR A 349 -23.80 14.88 -2.56
C THR A 349 -25.02 15.41 -1.83
N GLY A 350 -25.24 16.73 -1.82
CA GLY A 350 -26.32 17.40 -1.11
C GLY A 350 -26.25 17.24 0.42
N THR A 351 -25.10 16.84 0.97
CA THR A 351 -24.94 16.56 2.41
C THR A 351 -23.58 16.98 2.91
N LYS A 352 -23.49 17.13 4.25
CA LYS A 352 -22.19 17.28 4.92
C LYS A 352 -21.48 15.96 4.96
N ILE A 353 -20.21 15.95 4.59
CA ILE A 353 -19.33 14.78 4.59
C ILE A 353 -18.49 14.80 5.86
N LEU A 354 -18.54 13.70 6.64
CA LEU A 354 -17.73 13.48 7.83
C LEU A 354 -16.48 12.65 7.53
N SER A 355 -16.62 11.69 6.62
CA SER A 355 -15.53 10.87 6.10
C SER A 355 -15.90 10.43 4.70
N LEU A 356 -14.91 10.24 3.85
CA LEU A 356 -15.09 9.69 2.51
C LEU A 356 -13.97 8.68 2.25
N ASP A 357 -14.32 7.70 1.43
CA ASP A 357 -13.37 6.69 0.97
C ASP A 357 -13.80 6.18 -0.40
N PHE A 358 -12.91 5.52 -1.12
CA PHE A 358 -13.19 5.03 -2.46
C PHE A 358 -12.51 3.68 -2.73
N CYS A 359 -13.20 2.88 -3.54
CA CYS A 359 -12.72 1.60 -4.01
C CYS A 359 -13.19 1.41 -5.45
N ASP A 360 -12.28 1.22 -6.38
CA ASP A 360 -12.56 1.17 -7.81
C ASP A 360 -13.31 2.44 -8.29
N ASP A 361 -14.51 2.27 -8.86
CA ASP A 361 -15.39 3.36 -9.33
C ASP A 361 -16.45 3.77 -8.29
N LYS A 362 -16.34 3.30 -7.04
CA LYS A 362 -17.33 3.56 -5.99
C LYS A 362 -16.77 4.52 -4.96
N VAL A 363 -17.63 5.44 -4.52
CA VAL A 363 -17.34 6.42 -3.49
C VAL A 363 -18.27 6.19 -2.32
N ALA A 364 -17.70 5.94 -1.14
CA ALA A 364 -18.45 5.91 0.10
C ALA A 364 -18.37 7.28 0.79
N VAL A 365 -19.52 7.78 1.20
CA VAL A 365 -19.68 9.04 1.90
C VAL A 365 -20.35 8.78 3.24
N LEU A 366 -19.66 9.09 4.32
CA LEU A 366 -20.22 9.11 5.66
C LEU A 366 -20.94 10.43 5.89
N ALA A 367 -22.24 10.39 6.06
CA ALA A 367 -23.07 11.47 6.60
C ALA A 367 -23.32 11.27 8.11
N GLN A 368 -24.18 12.06 8.72
CA GLN A 368 -24.37 12.06 10.18
C GLN A 368 -24.78 10.69 10.77
N SER A 369 -25.60 9.91 10.06
CA SER A 369 -26.16 8.64 10.55
C SER A 369 -26.32 7.58 9.48
N GLU A 370 -25.74 7.80 8.32
CA GLU A 370 -25.83 6.89 7.18
C GLU A 370 -24.57 6.94 6.33
N ILE A 371 -24.26 5.83 5.67
CA ILE A 371 -23.27 5.74 4.62
C ILE A 371 -24.04 5.65 3.30
N LYS A 372 -23.71 6.53 2.37
CA LYS A 372 -24.16 6.47 0.98
C LYS A 372 -23.01 6.06 0.09
N ILE A 373 -23.26 5.10 -0.79
CA ILE A 373 -22.31 4.71 -1.81
C ILE A 373 -22.80 5.21 -3.15
N TYR A 374 -21.92 5.90 -3.84
CA TYR A 374 -22.17 6.51 -5.15
C TYR A 374 -21.37 5.77 -6.22
N ASP A 375 -21.95 5.70 -7.42
CA ASP A 375 -21.22 5.38 -8.64
C ASP A 375 -20.45 6.61 -9.17
N LYS A 376 -19.64 6.45 -10.20
CA LYS A 376 -18.90 7.55 -10.86
C LYS A 376 -19.80 8.65 -11.47
N ASN A 377 -21.07 8.39 -11.67
CA ASN A 377 -22.03 9.38 -12.20
C ASN A 377 -22.73 10.16 -11.07
N GLY A 378 -22.44 9.86 -9.81
CA GLY A 378 -23.06 10.46 -8.64
C GLY A 378 -24.43 9.86 -8.29
N ASN A 379 -24.79 8.70 -8.85
CA ASN A 379 -26.01 8.00 -8.46
C ASN A 379 -25.77 7.20 -7.18
N ILE A 380 -26.73 7.24 -6.26
CA ILE A 380 -26.69 6.43 -5.03
C ILE A 380 -26.99 4.97 -5.41
N ILE A 381 -26.05 4.07 -5.15
CA ILE A 381 -26.17 2.64 -5.41
C ILE A 381 -26.35 1.81 -4.13
N SER A 382 -26.11 2.43 -2.96
CA SER A 382 -26.39 1.81 -1.66
C SER A 382 -26.56 2.87 -0.58
N THR A 383 -27.41 2.57 0.41
CA THR A 383 -27.57 3.39 1.63
C THR A 383 -27.66 2.47 2.84
N ASN A 384 -26.76 2.66 3.79
CA ASN A 384 -26.70 1.88 5.01
C ASN A 384 -26.82 2.79 6.23
N LYS A 385 -27.75 2.48 7.13
CA LYS A 385 -27.84 3.15 8.44
C LYS A 385 -26.76 2.64 9.36
N ILE A 386 -26.14 3.53 10.09
CA ILE A 386 -25.01 3.24 10.99
C ILE A 386 -25.18 3.93 12.34
N PRO A 387 -24.42 3.53 13.36
CA PRO A 387 -24.36 4.24 14.63
C PRO A 387 -23.98 5.72 14.45
N SER A 388 -24.62 6.60 15.22
CA SER A 388 -24.41 8.06 15.11
C SER A 388 -23.06 8.54 15.62
N ASP A 389 -22.30 7.70 16.31
CA ASP A 389 -20.95 7.96 16.79
C ASP A 389 -19.84 7.54 15.82
N THR A 390 -20.22 7.06 14.64
CA THR A 390 -19.30 6.74 13.54
C THR A 390 -18.50 7.97 13.10
N ARG A 391 -17.20 7.82 12.93
CA ARG A 391 -16.27 8.91 12.60
C ARG A 391 -15.49 8.71 11.32
N LYS A 392 -15.19 7.45 10.96
CA LYS A 392 -14.42 7.10 9.75
C LYS A 392 -15.00 5.84 9.13
N ILE A 393 -14.85 5.75 7.82
CA ILE A 393 -15.16 4.56 7.02
C ILE A 393 -13.93 4.20 6.20
N CYS A 394 -13.72 2.90 5.99
CA CYS A 394 -12.66 2.39 5.12
C CYS A 394 -13.18 1.19 4.36
N PHE A 395 -13.09 1.19 3.03
CA PHE A 395 -13.34 0.02 2.21
C PHE A 395 -12.33 -1.08 2.52
N ILE A 396 -12.79 -2.31 2.66
CA ILE A 396 -11.96 -3.52 2.63
C ILE A 396 -11.83 -3.96 1.17
N ASP A 397 -12.96 -3.99 0.50
CA ASP A 397 -13.15 -4.32 -0.91
C ASP A 397 -14.44 -3.66 -1.42
N SER A 398 -14.79 -3.91 -2.69
CA SER A 398 -16.00 -3.33 -3.29
C SER A 398 -17.32 -3.77 -2.63
N ASN A 399 -17.33 -4.76 -1.74
CA ASN A 399 -18.52 -5.32 -1.11
C ASN A 399 -18.55 -5.21 0.41
N SER A 400 -17.46 -4.79 1.04
CA SER A 400 -17.38 -4.68 2.50
C SER A 400 -16.53 -3.51 2.95
N MET A 401 -16.81 -2.98 4.15
CA MET A 401 -16.07 -1.88 4.75
C MET A 401 -15.99 -2.00 6.27
N TYR A 402 -14.98 -1.36 6.83
CA TYR A 402 -14.91 -1.08 8.26
C TYR A 402 -15.59 0.27 8.56
N ILE A 403 -16.29 0.28 9.68
CA ILE A 403 -16.91 1.46 10.26
C ILE A 403 -16.24 1.69 11.60
N ILE A 404 -15.65 2.87 11.77
CA ILE A 404 -14.90 3.23 12.95
C ILE A 404 -15.70 4.22 13.77
N GLY A 405 -16.18 3.75 14.91
CA GLY A 405 -16.90 4.54 15.91
C GLY A 405 -15.95 5.22 16.91
N LYS A 406 -16.53 5.71 18.00
CA LYS A 406 -15.78 6.33 19.09
C LYS A 406 -15.01 5.27 19.93
N SER A 407 -15.59 4.10 20.11
CA SER A 407 -15.10 3.05 21.03
C SER A 407 -14.89 1.69 20.37
N GLU A 408 -15.36 1.51 19.13
CA GLU A 408 -15.34 0.21 18.46
C GLU A 408 -15.12 0.31 16.96
N ILE A 409 -14.66 -0.79 16.38
CA ILE A 409 -14.59 -1.05 14.95
C ILE A 409 -15.67 -2.07 14.62
N SER A 410 -16.52 -1.74 13.65
CA SER A 410 -17.50 -2.66 13.07
C SER A 410 -17.15 -3.00 11.63
N ARG A 411 -17.61 -4.14 11.14
CA ARG A 411 -17.55 -4.54 9.73
C ARG A 411 -18.96 -4.61 9.17
N VAL A 412 -19.15 -4.07 7.98
CA VAL A 412 -20.45 -4.05 7.29
C VAL A 412 -20.28 -4.56 5.86
N ASP A 413 -21.17 -5.47 5.47
CA ASP A 413 -21.32 -5.89 4.08
C ASP A 413 -22.25 -4.91 3.35
N ILE A 414 -21.82 -4.45 2.18
CA ILE A 414 -22.52 -3.46 1.37
C ILE A 414 -23.62 -4.18 0.58
N LYS A 415 -24.86 -3.75 0.75
CA LYS A 415 -26.00 -4.24 -0.05
C LYS A 415 -26.28 -3.22 -1.14
N TYR A 416 -26.02 -3.59 -2.37
CA TYR A 416 -26.37 -2.79 -3.55
C TYR A 416 -27.86 -2.92 -3.86
N GLN A 417 -28.45 -1.81 -4.31
CA GLN A 417 -29.88 -1.73 -4.71
C GLN A 417 -30.07 -2.15 -6.16
#